data_ce0d9c7b69a9d331f2baa66ee8f59790
#
_entry.id   ce0d9c7b69a9d331f2baa66ee8f59790
#
_cell.length_a   1.000
_cell.length_b   1.000
_cell.length_c   1.000
_cell.angle_alpha   90.00
_cell.angle_beta   90.00
_cell.angle_gamma   90.00
#
_symmetry.space_group_name_H-M   'P 1'
#
loop_
_entity.id
_entity.type
_entity.pdbx_description
1 polymer ?
#
loop_
_entity_poly.entity_id
_entity_poly.type
_entity_poly.pdbx_seq_one_letter_code
_entity_poly.pdbx_strand_id
1 'polypeptide(L)'
;EESALAAAEGFASDASVVEKMRQVLRFAREIAYGRFNVVYDKSLVRGMGYYTGMVFEIVSPKFGSSVAGGGRYDNMIGKFTGESVPAVGFSIGFERICAILQEEGFVPPRGERVILVYNQTDDFAEVADKAREFQAMGMYVTMLKRTKKLGKQMDALIAGSGYNYMYSFGESDALKPLSM
;
A
#
# COMPACT_ATOMS: atom_id res chain seq x y z
N GLU A 1 -1.54 2.38 31.94
CA GLU A 1 -1.24 1.36 30.93
C GLU A 1 -0.64 0.09 31.52
N GLU A 2 0.30 0.19 32.45
CA GLU A 2 0.74 -0.97 33.26
C GLU A 2 -0.42 -1.59 34.03
N SER A 3 -1.39 -0.81 34.48
CA SER A 3 -2.59 -1.31 35.15
C SER A 3 -3.50 -2.13 34.20
N ALA A 4 -3.56 -1.81 32.92
CA ALA A 4 -4.35 -2.56 31.94
C ALA A 4 -3.67 -3.89 31.56
N LEU A 5 -2.33 -3.91 31.50
CA LEU A 5 -1.56 -5.15 31.33
C LEU A 5 -1.58 -6.00 32.60
N ALA A 6 -1.50 -5.40 33.80
CA ALA A 6 -1.64 -6.09 35.07
C ALA A 6 -3.07 -6.69 35.23
N ALA A 7 -4.11 -6.01 34.72
CA ALA A 7 -5.44 -6.56 34.64
C ALA A 7 -5.51 -7.75 33.65
N ALA A 8 -4.72 -7.76 32.58
CA ALA A 8 -4.63 -8.90 31.65
C ALA A 8 -3.94 -10.11 32.29
N GLU A 9 -3.03 -9.91 33.24
CA GLU A 9 -2.39 -11.00 34.00
C GLU A 9 -3.41 -11.80 34.82
N GLY A 10 -4.48 -11.16 35.29
CA GLY A 10 -5.57 -11.83 36.02
C GLY A 10 -6.51 -12.65 35.12
N PHE A 11 -6.49 -12.48 33.79
CA PHE A 11 -7.34 -13.17 32.86
C PHE A 11 -6.60 -14.11 31.89
N ALA A 12 -5.27 -13.95 31.74
CA ALA A 12 -4.47 -14.82 30.90
C ALA A 12 -4.17 -16.12 31.64
N SER A 13 -4.58 -17.23 31.09
CA SER A 13 -4.23 -18.56 31.59
C SER A 13 -2.75 -18.92 31.40
N ASP A 14 -1.98 -18.11 30.67
CA ASP A 14 -0.57 -18.30 30.36
C ASP A 14 0.22 -17.00 30.48
N ALA A 15 1.07 -16.93 31.49
CA ALA A 15 1.96 -15.77 31.74
C ALA A 15 2.90 -15.47 30.54
N SER A 16 3.25 -16.47 29.74
CA SER A 16 4.12 -16.28 28.56
C SER A 16 3.46 -15.40 27.50
N VAL A 17 2.13 -15.42 27.39
CA VAL A 17 1.37 -14.57 26.45
C VAL A 17 1.46 -13.11 26.87
N VAL A 18 1.33 -12.84 28.15
CA VAL A 18 1.42 -11.47 28.70
C VAL A 18 2.82 -10.91 28.50
N GLU A 19 3.86 -11.70 28.74
CA GLU A 19 5.25 -11.28 28.54
C GLU A 19 5.55 -10.99 27.06
N LYS A 20 5.08 -11.80 26.14
CA LYS A 20 5.19 -11.53 24.70
C LYS A 20 4.48 -10.23 24.33
N MET A 21 3.29 -9.98 24.88
CA MET A 21 2.57 -8.73 24.66
C MET A 21 3.36 -7.52 25.16
N ARG A 22 3.95 -7.60 26.36
CA ARG A 22 4.82 -6.54 26.90
C ARG A 22 5.99 -6.22 25.98
N GLN A 23 6.66 -7.25 25.47
CA GLN A 23 7.77 -7.08 24.53
C GLN A 23 7.34 -6.36 23.26
N VAL A 24 6.23 -6.78 22.67
CA VAL A 24 5.71 -6.13 21.45
C VAL A 24 5.33 -4.68 21.70
N LEU A 25 4.63 -4.39 22.79
CA LEU A 25 4.26 -3.02 23.15
C LEU A 25 5.48 -2.13 23.39
N ARG A 26 6.51 -2.66 24.06
CA ARG A 26 7.76 -1.96 24.27
C ARG A 26 8.44 -1.62 22.94
N PHE A 27 8.67 -2.60 22.07
CA PHE A 27 9.29 -2.38 20.76
C PHE A 27 8.48 -1.42 19.90
N ALA A 28 7.16 -1.57 19.87
CA ALA A 28 6.31 -0.67 19.11
C ALA A 28 6.41 0.79 19.57
N ARG A 29 6.53 1.02 20.88
CA ARG A 29 6.74 2.36 21.45
C ARG A 29 8.13 2.91 21.14
N GLU A 30 9.16 2.08 21.24
CA GLU A 30 10.53 2.47 20.90
C GLU A 30 10.61 2.96 19.45
N ILE A 31 10.01 2.23 18.49
CA ILE A 31 10.03 2.62 17.07
C ILE A 31 9.02 3.72 16.72
N ALA A 32 8.08 4.02 17.59
CA ALA A 32 7.11 5.09 17.37
C ALA A 32 7.76 6.48 17.32
N TYR A 33 8.85 6.69 18.06
CA TYR A 33 9.54 8.00 18.17
C TYR A 33 8.59 9.17 18.43
N GLY A 34 7.52 8.93 19.21
CA GLY A 34 6.48 9.92 19.49
C GLY A 34 5.50 10.23 18.36
N ARG A 35 5.62 9.55 17.20
CA ARG A 35 4.74 9.80 16.04
C ARG A 35 3.36 9.19 16.16
N PHE A 36 3.21 8.18 16.99
CA PHE A 36 1.93 7.53 17.29
C PHE A 36 1.92 6.94 18.70
N ASN A 37 0.74 6.74 19.25
CA ASN A 37 0.55 6.10 20.54
C ASN A 37 0.24 4.61 20.35
N VAL A 38 0.81 3.79 21.23
CA VAL A 38 0.56 2.35 21.28
C VAL A 38 -0.20 2.03 22.56
N VAL A 39 -1.40 1.52 22.42
CA VAL A 39 -2.33 1.23 23.52
C VAL A 39 -2.68 -0.26 23.50
N TYR A 40 -2.70 -0.90 24.65
CA TYR A 40 -3.29 -2.21 24.81
C TYR A 40 -4.79 -2.08 25.03
N ASP A 41 -5.57 -2.69 24.14
CA ASP A 41 -7.04 -2.72 24.26
C ASP A 41 -7.52 -4.18 24.27
N LYS A 42 -8.03 -4.60 25.44
CA LYS A 42 -8.57 -5.94 25.64
C LYS A 42 -9.89 -6.19 24.91
N SER A 43 -10.58 -5.13 24.48
CA SER A 43 -11.85 -5.22 23.77
C SER A 43 -11.70 -5.37 22.27
N LEU A 44 -10.47 -5.25 21.75
CA LEU A 44 -10.21 -5.35 20.32
C LEU A 44 -10.50 -6.76 19.81
N VAL A 45 -11.49 -6.87 18.96
CA VAL A 45 -11.87 -8.10 18.26
C VAL A 45 -11.85 -7.89 16.75
N ARG A 46 -11.29 -8.83 16.03
CA ARG A 46 -11.35 -8.85 14.56
C ARG A 46 -12.12 -10.08 14.10
N GLY A 47 -13.06 -9.87 13.15
CA GLY A 47 -14.02 -10.88 12.71
C GLY A 47 -13.44 -12.02 11.85
N MET A 48 -12.13 -12.22 11.84
CA MET A 48 -11.47 -13.22 11.00
C MET A 48 -10.93 -14.36 11.85
N GLY A 49 -11.50 -15.55 11.72
CA GLY A 49 -11.17 -16.73 12.51
C GLY A 49 -9.82 -17.39 12.21
N TYR A 50 -8.96 -16.79 11.41
CA TYR A 50 -7.64 -17.33 11.08
C TYR A 50 -6.50 -16.80 11.95
N TYR A 51 -6.74 -15.81 12.79
CA TYR A 51 -5.70 -15.29 13.68
C TYR A 51 -5.35 -16.32 14.76
N THR A 52 -4.06 -16.47 15.00
CA THR A 52 -3.49 -17.43 15.99
C THR A 52 -2.80 -16.72 17.14
N GLY A 53 -2.81 -15.40 17.16
CA GLY A 53 -2.12 -14.62 18.16
C GLY A 53 -2.64 -13.18 18.20
N MET A 54 -1.74 -12.25 18.48
CA MET A 54 -2.06 -10.85 18.64
C MET A 54 -2.73 -10.28 17.38
N VAL A 55 -3.76 -9.45 17.59
CA VAL A 55 -4.39 -8.62 16.59
C VAL A 55 -4.13 -7.16 16.89
N PHE A 56 -4.17 -6.30 15.87
CA PHE A 56 -3.99 -4.87 16.04
C PHE A 56 -4.83 -4.06 15.07
N GLU A 57 -5.10 -2.83 15.44
CA GLU A 57 -5.71 -1.80 14.60
C GLU A 57 -4.91 -0.50 14.64
N ILE A 58 -4.97 0.24 13.55
CA ILE A 58 -4.48 1.61 13.48
C ILE A 58 -5.69 2.52 13.37
N VAL A 59 -5.87 3.34 14.40
CA VAL A 59 -6.98 4.30 14.48
C VAL A 59 -6.45 5.68 14.13
N SER A 60 -7.09 6.36 13.18
CA SER A 60 -6.82 7.76 12.91
C SER A 60 -7.68 8.64 13.84
N PRO A 61 -7.09 9.50 14.67
CA PRO A 61 -7.86 10.43 15.50
C PRO A 61 -8.77 11.34 14.67
N LYS A 62 -8.33 11.71 13.46
CA LYS A 62 -9.09 12.56 12.54
C LYS A 62 -10.31 11.85 11.96
N PHE A 63 -10.16 10.59 11.61
CA PHE A 63 -11.24 9.81 11.02
C PHE A 63 -12.14 9.17 12.06
N GLY A 64 -11.71 9.12 13.33
CA GLY A 64 -12.46 8.54 14.44
C GLY A 64 -12.68 7.02 14.33
N SER A 65 -12.01 6.34 13.39
CA SER A 65 -12.16 4.91 13.18
C SER A 65 -10.87 4.25 12.67
N SER A 66 -10.88 2.92 12.62
CA SER A 66 -9.77 2.12 12.11
C SER A 66 -9.50 2.41 10.64
N VAL A 67 -8.25 2.69 10.29
CA VAL A 67 -7.77 2.91 8.91
C VAL A 67 -6.90 1.76 8.40
N ALA A 68 -6.39 0.93 9.31
CA ALA A 68 -5.65 -0.28 8.98
C ALA A 68 -5.75 -1.28 10.13
N GLY A 69 -5.42 -2.52 9.87
CA GLY A 69 -5.32 -3.50 10.92
C GLY A 69 -4.95 -4.88 10.42
N GLY A 70 -4.51 -5.71 11.35
CA GLY A 70 -4.01 -7.04 11.07
C GLY A 70 -3.80 -7.88 12.30
N GLY A 71 -2.97 -8.90 12.16
CA GLY A 71 -2.61 -9.79 13.26
C GLY A 71 -1.73 -10.95 12.83
N ARG A 72 -1.41 -11.79 13.78
CA ARG A 72 -0.61 -13.00 13.60
C ARG A 72 -1.49 -14.17 13.15
N TYR A 73 -1.05 -14.94 12.13
CA TYR A 73 -1.81 -16.06 11.56
C TYR A 73 -0.90 -17.22 11.12
N ASP A 74 -0.23 -17.85 12.04
CA ASP A 74 0.80 -18.88 11.79
C ASP A 74 0.30 -20.09 11.00
N ASN A 75 -0.99 -20.42 11.09
CA ASN A 75 -1.55 -21.61 10.44
C ASN A 75 -2.00 -21.38 9.00
N MET A 76 -2.05 -20.14 8.53
CA MET A 76 -2.57 -19.85 7.20
C MET A 76 -1.59 -20.31 6.11
N ILE A 77 -0.32 -19.97 6.26
CA ILE A 77 0.72 -20.32 5.29
C ILE A 77 0.88 -21.83 5.20
N GLY A 78 0.85 -22.51 6.34
CA GLY A 78 0.97 -23.98 6.40
C GLY A 78 -0.11 -24.74 5.63
N LYS A 79 -1.31 -24.15 5.44
CA LYS A 79 -2.36 -24.76 4.60
C LYS A 79 -1.96 -24.86 3.13
N PHE A 80 -1.06 -24.00 2.67
CA PHE A 80 -0.59 -23.98 1.28
C PHE A 80 0.76 -24.66 1.09
N THR A 81 1.64 -24.59 2.09
CA THR A 81 3.01 -25.11 1.99
C THR A 81 3.18 -26.49 2.65
N GLY A 82 2.26 -26.87 3.53
CA GLY A 82 2.41 -28.09 4.37
C GLY A 82 3.33 -27.90 5.57
N GLU A 83 3.95 -26.74 5.74
CA GLU A 83 4.90 -26.44 6.81
C GLU A 83 4.34 -25.34 7.74
N SER A 84 4.63 -25.43 9.04
CA SER A 84 4.24 -24.38 9.99
C SER A 84 5.17 -23.16 9.81
N VAL A 85 4.62 -22.08 9.28
CA VAL A 85 5.35 -20.83 9.03
C VAL A 85 4.70 -19.70 9.83
N PRO A 86 5.39 -19.12 10.85
CA PRO A 86 4.88 -17.95 11.55
C PRO A 86 4.69 -16.79 10.59
N ALA A 87 3.51 -16.17 10.63
CA ALA A 87 3.17 -15.07 9.75
C ALA A 87 2.40 -13.98 10.48
N VAL A 88 2.64 -12.74 10.10
CA VAL A 88 1.88 -11.57 10.48
C VAL A 88 1.58 -10.74 9.24
N GLY A 89 0.41 -10.17 9.18
CA GLY A 89 0.04 -9.30 8.07
C GLY A 89 -1.03 -8.30 8.45
N PHE A 90 -1.26 -7.38 7.56
CA PHE A 90 -2.24 -6.31 7.76
C PHE A 90 -2.82 -5.85 6.43
N SER A 91 -3.93 -5.16 6.52
CA SER A 91 -4.57 -4.46 5.40
C SER A 91 -4.73 -2.99 5.75
N ILE A 92 -4.71 -2.15 4.72
CA ILE A 92 -4.93 -0.71 4.82
C ILE A 92 -6.25 -0.38 4.11
N GLY A 93 -7.10 0.41 4.76
CA GLY A 93 -8.34 0.92 4.16
C GLY A 93 -8.00 2.04 3.17
N PHE A 94 -7.83 1.69 1.89
CA PHE A 94 -7.39 2.61 0.85
C PHE A 94 -8.27 3.86 0.76
N GLU A 95 -9.59 3.69 0.68
CA GLU A 95 -10.54 4.80 0.58
C GLU A 95 -10.48 5.72 1.80
N ARG A 96 -10.29 5.15 3.00
CA ARG A 96 -10.18 5.93 4.24
C ARG A 96 -8.92 6.78 4.27
N ILE A 97 -7.80 6.23 3.83
CA ILE A 97 -6.54 6.99 3.72
C ILE A 97 -6.67 8.09 2.67
N CYS A 98 -7.28 7.78 1.50
CA CYS A 98 -7.53 8.78 0.47
C CYS A 98 -8.42 9.92 0.96
N ALA A 99 -9.48 9.61 1.72
CA ALA A 99 -10.36 10.63 2.31
C ALA A 99 -9.59 11.56 3.28
N ILE A 100 -8.76 10.98 4.16
CA ILE A 100 -7.93 11.77 5.08
C ILE A 100 -6.98 12.70 4.31
N LEU A 101 -6.30 12.15 3.29
CA LEU A 101 -5.36 12.93 2.49
C LEU A 101 -6.05 14.07 1.73
N GLN A 102 -7.27 13.84 1.23
CA GLN A 102 -8.07 14.88 0.56
C GLN A 102 -8.49 15.98 1.53
N GLU A 103 -8.95 15.62 2.72
CA GLU A 103 -9.30 16.60 3.78
C GLU A 103 -8.09 17.42 4.22
N GLU A 104 -6.90 16.84 4.21
CA GLU A 104 -5.63 17.53 4.51
C GLU A 104 -5.12 18.38 3.35
N GLY A 105 -5.80 18.39 2.20
CA GLY A 105 -5.37 19.11 1.01
C GLY A 105 -4.10 18.53 0.40
N PHE A 106 -3.82 17.24 0.66
CA PHE A 106 -2.66 16.58 0.06
C PHE A 106 -2.80 16.55 -1.46
N VAL A 107 -1.86 17.20 -2.13
CA VAL A 107 -1.72 17.15 -3.58
C VAL A 107 -0.59 16.18 -3.89
N PRO A 108 -0.85 15.07 -4.58
CA PRO A 108 0.22 14.18 -5.00
C PRO A 108 1.26 14.95 -5.82
N PRO A 109 2.57 14.66 -5.64
CA PRO A 109 3.58 15.27 -6.48
C PRO A 109 3.21 15.06 -7.95
N ARG A 110 3.06 16.12 -8.70
CA ARG A 110 2.82 16.05 -10.13
C ARG A 110 4.16 15.80 -10.81
N GLY A 111 4.55 14.56 -10.94
CA GLY A 111 5.61 14.17 -11.86
C GLY A 111 5.13 14.33 -13.30
N GLU A 112 6.07 14.57 -14.22
CA GLU A 112 5.78 14.56 -15.64
C GLU A 112 5.17 13.21 -16.05
N ARG A 113 4.22 13.27 -16.97
CA ARG A 113 3.49 12.07 -17.44
C ARG A 113 3.81 11.80 -18.88
N VAL A 114 4.16 10.57 -19.19
CA VAL A 114 4.46 10.13 -20.55
C VAL A 114 3.52 9.00 -20.98
N ILE A 115 3.00 9.10 -22.20
CA ILE A 115 2.33 8.01 -22.87
C ILE A 115 3.37 7.29 -23.73
N LEU A 116 3.70 6.06 -23.37
CA LEU A 116 4.58 5.19 -24.14
C LEU A 116 3.71 4.35 -25.06
N VAL A 117 3.72 4.69 -26.34
CA VAL A 117 2.98 3.98 -27.40
C VAL A 117 3.85 2.87 -27.97
N TYR A 118 3.31 1.67 -28.10
CA TYR A 118 4.01 0.50 -28.65
C TYR A 118 3.11 -0.30 -29.60
N ASN A 119 3.72 -1.06 -30.53
CA ASN A 119 3.00 -1.91 -31.46
C ASN A 119 2.80 -3.32 -30.90
N GLN A 120 1.86 -4.07 -31.47
CA GLN A 120 1.61 -5.45 -31.06
C GLN A 120 2.79 -6.38 -31.35
N THR A 121 3.62 -6.02 -32.31
CA THR A 121 4.80 -6.76 -32.76
C THR A 121 6.06 -6.45 -31.97
N ASP A 122 6.06 -5.40 -31.15
CA ASP A 122 7.20 -5.01 -30.33
C ASP A 122 7.42 -6.01 -29.18
N ASP A 123 8.66 -6.27 -28.83
CA ASP A 123 8.99 -7.09 -27.67
C ASP A 123 8.53 -6.36 -26.39
N PHE A 124 7.58 -6.99 -25.69
CA PHE A 124 7.00 -6.36 -24.48
C PHE A 124 8.02 -6.22 -23.35
N ALA A 125 9.05 -7.07 -23.29
CA ALA A 125 10.10 -6.93 -22.28
C ALA A 125 10.91 -5.64 -22.52
N GLU A 126 11.27 -5.36 -23.76
CA GLU A 126 11.97 -4.13 -24.14
C GLU A 126 11.09 -2.88 -23.92
N VAL A 127 9.79 -2.96 -24.22
CA VAL A 127 8.83 -1.89 -23.94
C VAL A 127 8.74 -1.62 -22.44
N ALA A 128 8.69 -2.67 -21.61
CA ALA A 128 8.65 -2.56 -20.17
C ALA A 128 9.95 -2.00 -19.59
N ASP A 129 11.10 -2.32 -20.18
CA ASP A 129 12.39 -1.75 -19.81
C ASP A 129 12.43 -0.25 -20.08
N LYS A 130 11.95 0.17 -21.25
CA LYS A 130 11.83 1.59 -21.58
C LYS A 130 10.87 2.33 -20.62
N ALA A 131 9.78 1.71 -20.22
CA ALA A 131 8.89 2.29 -19.20
C ALA A 131 9.61 2.45 -17.85
N ARG A 132 10.43 1.48 -17.44
CA ARG A 132 11.25 1.56 -16.22
C ARG A 132 12.28 2.68 -16.27
N GLU A 133 12.89 2.91 -17.44
CA GLU A 133 13.81 4.05 -17.63
C GLU A 133 13.11 5.39 -17.35
N PHE A 134 11.92 5.62 -17.90
CA PHE A 134 11.17 6.84 -17.64
C PHE A 134 10.71 6.95 -16.18
N GLN A 135 10.32 5.83 -15.57
CA GLN A 135 9.99 5.82 -14.15
C GLN A 135 11.20 6.16 -13.26
N ALA A 136 12.38 5.68 -13.62
CA ALA A 136 13.63 6.03 -12.92
C ALA A 136 13.98 7.53 -13.04
N MET A 137 13.51 8.20 -14.11
CA MET A 137 13.59 9.66 -14.27
C MET A 137 12.51 10.42 -13.49
N GLY A 138 11.67 9.73 -12.72
CA GLY A 138 10.58 10.33 -11.94
C GLY A 138 9.29 10.58 -12.71
N MET A 139 9.14 10.01 -13.91
CA MET A 139 7.95 10.16 -14.73
C MET A 139 6.89 9.11 -14.42
N TYR A 140 5.62 9.48 -14.56
CA TYR A 140 4.51 8.52 -14.57
C TYR A 140 4.29 8.01 -15.98
N VAL A 141 4.37 6.68 -16.16
CA VAL A 141 4.30 6.07 -17.48
C VAL A 141 2.97 5.35 -17.67
N THR A 142 2.28 5.67 -18.76
CA THR A 142 1.14 4.89 -19.25
C THR A 142 1.54 4.21 -20.55
N MET A 143 1.58 2.89 -20.53
CA MET A 143 1.84 2.10 -21.74
C MET A 143 0.55 1.96 -22.55
N LEU A 144 0.56 2.40 -23.80
CA LEU A 144 -0.58 2.36 -24.71
C LEU A 144 -0.27 1.55 -25.95
N LYS A 145 -0.97 0.43 -26.10
CA LYS A 145 -0.85 -0.39 -27.30
C LYS A 145 -1.48 0.34 -28.48
N ARG A 146 -0.73 0.47 -29.58
CA ARG A 146 -1.21 1.09 -30.82
C ARG A 146 -2.38 0.30 -31.42
N THR A 147 -3.44 0.98 -31.73
CA THR A 147 -4.61 0.44 -32.44
C THR A 147 -4.95 1.33 -33.63
N LYS A 148 -5.84 0.85 -34.52
CA LYS A 148 -6.38 1.68 -35.62
C LYS A 148 -7.08 2.96 -35.14
N LYS A 149 -7.46 3.03 -33.86
CA LYS A 149 -8.13 4.17 -33.22
C LYS A 149 -7.24 4.95 -32.27
N LEU A 150 -5.90 4.87 -32.45
CA LEU A 150 -4.91 5.49 -31.56
C LEU A 150 -5.24 6.97 -31.29
N GLY A 151 -5.58 7.76 -32.30
CA GLY A 151 -5.94 9.18 -32.13
C GLY A 151 -7.03 9.40 -31.09
N LYS A 152 -8.17 8.68 -31.22
CA LYS A 152 -9.25 8.79 -30.23
C LYS A 152 -8.87 8.32 -28.83
N GLN A 153 -8.00 7.32 -28.71
CA GLN A 153 -7.49 6.86 -27.42
C GLN A 153 -6.58 7.90 -26.78
N MET A 154 -5.72 8.53 -27.59
CA MET A 154 -4.85 9.62 -27.15
C MET A 154 -5.68 10.83 -26.70
N ASP A 155 -6.65 11.26 -27.50
CA ASP A 155 -7.53 12.40 -27.16
C ASP A 155 -8.24 12.16 -25.81
N ALA A 156 -8.76 10.95 -25.59
CA ALA A 156 -9.43 10.60 -24.34
C ALA A 156 -8.49 10.60 -23.13
N LEU A 157 -7.24 10.14 -23.30
CA LEU A 157 -6.23 10.16 -22.25
C LEU A 157 -5.76 11.59 -21.94
N ILE A 158 -5.53 12.39 -22.97
CA ILE A 158 -5.02 13.76 -22.80
C ILE A 158 -6.09 14.65 -22.15
N ALA A 159 -7.35 14.54 -22.58
CA ALA A 159 -8.44 15.38 -22.08
C ALA A 159 -8.71 15.23 -20.57
N GLY A 160 -8.37 14.07 -19.97
CA GLY A 160 -8.68 13.79 -18.56
C GLY A 160 -7.50 13.83 -17.59
N SER A 161 -6.24 13.86 -18.07
CA SER A 161 -5.14 13.38 -17.22
C SER A 161 -3.83 14.19 -17.24
N GLY A 162 -3.73 15.26 -18.02
CA GLY A 162 -2.55 16.17 -18.03
C GLY A 162 -1.24 15.44 -18.36
N TYR A 163 -1.20 14.70 -19.45
CA TYR A 163 0.05 14.15 -19.97
C TYR A 163 0.93 15.24 -20.58
N ASN A 164 2.24 15.15 -20.33
CA ASN A 164 3.23 16.11 -20.79
C ASN A 164 3.89 15.65 -22.07
N TYR A 165 4.10 14.34 -22.22
CA TYR A 165 4.88 13.78 -23.31
C TYR A 165 4.25 12.52 -23.90
N MET A 166 4.60 12.25 -25.15
CA MET A 166 4.40 10.96 -25.83
C MET A 166 5.74 10.41 -26.29
N TYR A 167 5.91 9.13 -26.18
CA TYR A 167 7.03 8.38 -26.73
C TYR A 167 6.50 7.22 -27.58
N SER A 168 6.98 7.10 -28.83
CA SER A 168 6.62 5.98 -29.72
C SER A 168 7.77 4.99 -29.76
N PHE A 169 7.60 3.82 -29.15
CA PHE A 169 8.62 2.78 -29.11
C PHE A 169 9.00 2.32 -30.51
N GLY A 170 10.31 2.19 -30.77
CA GLY A 170 10.84 1.78 -32.08
C GLY A 170 10.69 2.80 -33.21
N GLU A 171 9.98 3.94 -33.00
CA GLU A 171 9.79 4.96 -34.06
C GLU A 171 10.48 6.29 -33.73
N SER A 172 10.82 6.54 -32.48
CA SER A 172 11.42 7.80 -32.04
C SER A 172 12.32 7.58 -30.84
N ASP A 173 13.48 8.23 -30.84
CA ASP A 173 14.41 8.21 -29.69
C ASP A 173 14.17 9.38 -28.73
N ALA A 174 13.18 10.23 -29.00
CA ALA A 174 12.91 11.42 -28.21
C ALA A 174 11.47 11.49 -27.70
N LEU A 175 11.32 12.05 -26.49
CA LEU A 175 10.02 12.46 -25.94
C LEU A 175 9.44 13.60 -26.78
N LYS A 176 8.21 13.46 -27.25
CA LYS A 176 7.47 14.50 -27.94
C LYS A 176 6.56 15.21 -26.93
N PRO A 177 6.69 16.53 -26.75
CA PRO A 177 5.78 17.26 -25.88
C PRO A 177 4.36 17.21 -26.46
N LEU A 178 3.39 17.04 -25.59
CA LEU A 178 1.97 17.14 -25.91
C LEU A 178 1.53 18.57 -25.57
N SER A 179 1.20 19.36 -26.60
CA SER A 179 0.62 20.68 -26.40
C SER A 179 -0.72 20.54 -25.66
N MET A 180 -0.88 21.27 -24.55
CA MET A 180 -2.19 21.47 -23.93
C MET A 180 -3.03 22.38 -24.79
#